data_d8aff6607e84e6b0461ba2e23c1b58cc
#
_entry.id   d8aff6607e84e6b0461ba2e23c1b58cc
#
_cell.length_a   1.000
_cell.length_b   1.000
_cell.length_c   1.000
_cell.angle_alpha   90.00
_cell.angle_beta   90.00
_cell.angle_gamma   90.00
#
_symmetry.space_group_name_H-M   'P 1'
#
loop_
_entity.id
_entity.type
_entity.pdbx_description
1 polymer ?
#
loop_
_entity_poly.entity_id
_entity_poly.type
_entity_poly.pdbx_seq_one_letter_code
_entity_poly.pdbx_strand_id
1 'polypeptide(L)'
;MRIDWRQIFLWSARAIIVWYLMRLPSVPRPLIVLGEPQTVKTLHPTTCVHTRMENEVEEWKIQRTLIMVREMGAPFIVEYFPWAYYEGAEGNYDFTHPDYVIDHARNQGVTVIARLGMVPQWAREKNTTDTYLDEKHYADFAKYVGKFVERYRGKIKYVIIWNGPNLSLEWGYRQVDPRGYVAMLREAYRAAKAANPEIQVLAGALAPTLEPDSSDLAMNDLIYLQKLYDAGFANYYDIL
;
A
#
# COMPACT_ATOMS: atom_id res chain seq x y z
N MET A 1 -14.76 -26.16 -56.64
CA MET A 1 -14.64 -25.46 -55.30
C MET A 1 -15.78 -24.47 -55.18
N ARG A 2 -16.82 -24.79 -54.41
CA ARG A 2 -17.95 -23.85 -54.21
C ARG A 2 -17.56 -22.83 -53.16
N ILE A 3 -17.53 -21.58 -53.53
CA ILE A 3 -17.26 -20.48 -52.58
C ILE A 3 -18.50 -20.33 -51.68
N ASP A 4 -18.33 -20.47 -50.38
CA ASP A 4 -19.39 -20.27 -49.40
C ASP A 4 -19.55 -18.78 -49.08
N TRP A 5 -20.43 -18.11 -49.83
CA TRP A 5 -20.72 -16.69 -49.71
C TRP A 5 -21.26 -16.29 -48.31
N ARG A 6 -21.87 -17.25 -47.58
CA ARG A 6 -22.32 -16.99 -46.19
C ARG A 6 -21.15 -16.79 -45.24
N GLN A 7 -20.12 -17.61 -45.39
CA GLN A 7 -18.89 -17.48 -44.56
C GLN A 7 -18.17 -16.17 -44.85
N ILE A 8 -18.05 -15.79 -46.14
CA ILE A 8 -17.41 -14.53 -46.53
C ILE A 8 -18.18 -13.35 -45.94
N PHE A 9 -19.51 -13.34 -46.03
CA PHE A 9 -20.34 -12.29 -45.48
C PHE A 9 -20.20 -12.17 -43.97
N LEU A 10 -20.18 -13.28 -43.23
CA LEU A 10 -20.00 -13.30 -41.78
C LEU A 10 -18.62 -12.78 -41.36
N TRP A 11 -17.57 -13.14 -42.10
CA TRP A 11 -16.20 -12.64 -41.80
C TRP A 11 -16.10 -11.14 -42.12
N SER A 12 -16.69 -10.68 -43.20
CA SER A 12 -16.72 -9.25 -43.57
C SER A 12 -17.50 -8.44 -42.53
N ALA A 13 -18.65 -8.92 -42.06
CA ALA A 13 -19.43 -8.24 -41.01
C ALA A 13 -18.66 -8.18 -39.68
N ARG A 14 -17.98 -9.24 -39.28
CA ARG A 14 -17.13 -9.25 -38.09
C ARG A 14 -15.96 -8.26 -38.23
N ALA A 15 -15.29 -8.23 -39.36
CA ALA A 15 -14.20 -7.29 -39.63
C ALA A 15 -14.66 -5.83 -39.54
N ILE A 16 -15.85 -5.53 -40.09
CA ILE A 16 -16.45 -4.17 -40.01
C ILE A 16 -16.77 -3.80 -38.55
N ILE A 17 -17.36 -4.71 -37.78
CA ILE A 17 -17.67 -4.48 -36.36
C ILE A 17 -16.40 -4.21 -35.57
N VAL A 18 -15.36 -5.04 -35.73
CA VAL A 18 -14.07 -4.85 -35.07
C VAL A 18 -13.44 -3.52 -35.45
N TRP A 19 -13.45 -3.18 -36.75
CA TRP A 19 -12.94 -1.90 -37.25
C TRP A 19 -13.71 -0.71 -36.67
N TYR A 20 -15.05 -0.80 -36.56
CA TYR A 20 -15.89 0.21 -35.94
C TYR A 20 -15.61 0.36 -34.45
N LEU A 21 -15.48 -0.76 -33.72
CA LEU A 21 -15.15 -0.76 -32.29
C LEU A 21 -13.75 -0.16 -32.02
N MET A 22 -12.78 -0.40 -32.92
CA MET A 22 -11.45 0.21 -32.80
C MET A 22 -11.45 1.73 -33.10
N ARG A 23 -12.50 2.25 -33.76
CA ARG A 23 -12.66 3.68 -34.08
C ARG A 23 -13.64 4.40 -33.16
N LEU A 24 -14.29 3.68 -32.24
CA LEU A 24 -15.00 4.35 -31.16
C LEU A 24 -13.99 5.23 -30.42
N PRO A 25 -14.21 6.55 -30.33
CA PRO A 25 -13.34 7.38 -29.51
C PRO A 25 -13.33 6.75 -28.12
N SER A 26 -12.15 6.46 -27.59
CA SER A 26 -12.01 6.13 -26.19
C SER A 26 -12.73 7.23 -25.44
N VAL A 27 -13.80 6.88 -24.71
CA VAL A 27 -14.50 7.88 -23.88
C VAL A 27 -13.40 8.53 -23.04
N PRO A 28 -13.15 9.83 -23.20
CA PRO A 28 -12.12 10.49 -22.42
C PRO A 28 -12.48 10.23 -20.97
N ARG A 29 -11.60 9.59 -20.21
CA ARG A 29 -11.79 9.51 -18.77
C ARG A 29 -11.95 10.95 -18.32
N PRO A 30 -12.99 11.30 -17.56
CA PRO A 30 -13.13 12.64 -17.06
C PRO A 30 -11.84 12.98 -16.32
N LEU A 31 -11.07 13.92 -16.86
CA LEU A 31 -9.87 14.40 -16.18
C LEU A 31 -10.36 15.12 -14.93
N ILE A 32 -10.11 14.53 -13.76
CA ILE A 32 -10.41 15.19 -12.49
C ILE A 32 -9.29 16.21 -12.27
N VAL A 33 -9.64 17.47 -12.46
CA VAL A 33 -8.72 18.57 -12.21
C VAL A 33 -8.68 18.80 -10.71
N LEU A 34 -7.47 18.77 -10.13
CA LEU A 34 -7.26 19.22 -8.77
C LEU A 34 -7.61 20.71 -8.69
N GLY A 35 -8.51 21.05 -7.76
CA GLY A 35 -8.86 22.45 -7.48
C GLY A 35 -7.72 23.17 -6.74
N GLU A 36 -8.00 24.41 -6.28
CA GLU A 36 -7.08 25.15 -5.45
C GLU A 36 -6.73 24.38 -4.17
N PRO A 37 -5.45 24.42 -3.72
CA PRO A 37 -5.02 23.78 -2.49
C PRO A 37 -5.85 24.20 -1.28
N GLN A 38 -6.29 23.24 -0.50
CA GLN A 38 -7.11 23.41 0.68
C GLN A 38 -6.28 23.24 1.97
N THR A 39 -6.86 23.62 3.08
CA THR A 39 -6.28 23.39 4.41
C THR A 39 -7.32 22.77 5.34
N VAL A 40 -6.86 21.90 6.24
CA VAL A 40 -7.72 21.34 7.29
C VAL A 40 -7.85 22.35 8.42
N LYS A 41 -9.10 22.72 8.74
CA LYS A 41 -9.41 23.55 9.93
C LYS A 41 -9.77 22.62 11.08
N THR A 42 -8.99 22.62 12.15
CA THR A 42 -9.21 21.73 13.28
C THR A 42 -8.79 22.33 14.62
N LEU A 43 -9.49 21.95 15.68
CA LEU A 43 -9.08 22.17 17.08
C LEU A 43 -8.30 20.95 17.63
N HIS A 44 -8.24 19.86 16.88
CA HIS A 44 -7.62 18.59 17.25
C HIS A 44 -6.54 18.17 16.21
N PRO A 45 -5.37 18.82 16.24
CA PRO A 45 -4.34 18.66 15.19
C PRO A 45 -3.71 17.26 15.15
N THR A 46 -4.00 16.39 16.11
CA THR A 46 -3.51 15.01 16.18
C THR A 46 -4.55 13.98 15.73
N THR A 47 -5.73 14.41 15.28
CA THR A 47 -6.76 13.47 14.80
C THR A 47 -6.31 12.80 13.52
N CYS A 48 -6.37 11.47 13.48
CA CYS A 48 -6.04 10.65 12.33
C CYS A 48 -7.21 9.73 11.99
N VAL A 49 -7.45 9.53 10.70
CA VAL A 49 -8.50 8.63 10.19
C VAL A 49 -7.83 7.49 9.40
N HIS A 50 -8.22 6.25 9.68
CA HIS A 50 -7.91 5.15 8.78
C HIS A 50 -8.87 5.19 7.60
N THR A 51 -8.34 5.42 6.42
CA THR A 51 -9.05 5.31 5.15
C THR A 51 -8.85 3.93 4.54
N ARG A 52 -9.71 3.55 3.60
CA ARG A 52 -9.65 2.29 2.86
C ARG A 52 -9.90 2.57 1.39
N MET A 53 -8.92 3.22 0.76
CA MET A 53 -8.99 3.58 -0.65
C MET A 53 -8.13 2.65 -1.52
N GLU A 54 -7.45 1.67 -0.91
CA GLU A 54 -6.53 0.75 -1.59
C GLU A 54 -7.15 -0.03 -2.76
N ASN A 55 -8.47 -0.25 -2.72
CA ASN A 55 -9.24 -0.93 -3.77
C ASN A 55 -10.15 0.02 -4.57
N GLU A 56 -10.10 1.32 -4.32
CA GLU A 56 -10.97 2.26 -5.01
C GLU A 56 -10.40 2.64 -6.37
N VAL A 57 -11.08 2.22 -7.43
CA VAL A 57 -10.65 2.45 -8.82
C VAL A 57 -11.22 3.73 -9.42
N GLU A 58 -12.20 4.34 -8.76
CA GLU A 58 -12.85 5.56 -9.24
C GLU A 58 -12.25 6.79 -8.54
N GLU A 59 -11.42 7.52 -9.26
CA GLU A 59 -10.69 8.69 -8.75
C GLU A 59 -11.61 9.72 -8.05
N TRP A 60 -12.83 9.94 -8.54
CA TRP A 60 -13.76 10.87 -7.92
C TRP A 60 -14.19 10.43 -6.50
N LYS A 61 -14.22 9.13 -6.21
CA LYS A 61 -14.51 8.63 -4.86
C LYS A 61 -13.33 8.87 -3.91
N ILE A 62 -12.09 8.67 -4.41
CA ILE A 62 -10.88 9.05 -3.67
C ILE A 62 -10.94 10.53 -3.32
N GLN A 63 -11.20 11.39 -4.29
CA GLN A 63 -11.35 12.83 -4.07
C GLN A 63 -12.44 13.13 -3.04
N ARG A 64 -13.64 12.52 -3.18
CA ARG A 64 -14.76 12.75 -2.25
C ARG A 64 -14.44 12.30 -0.84
N THR A 65 -13.81 11.15 -0.68
CA THR A 65 -13.37 10.65 0.64
C THR A 65 -12.44 11.64 1.32
N LEU A 66 -11.45 12.16 0.61
CA LEU A 66 -10.46 13.10 1.16
C LEU A 66 -11.07 14.49 1.44
N ILE A 67 -12.06 14.92 0.65
CA ILE A 67 -12.88 16.11 0.98
C ILE A 67 -13.59 15.90 2.33
N MET A 68 -14.23 14.75 2.53
CA MET A 68 -14.92 14.44 3.80
C MET A 68 -13.93 14.38 4.98
N VAL A 69 -12.73 13.81 4.80
CA VAL A 69 -11.68 13.82 5.83
C VAL A 69 -11.30 15.25 6.23
N ARG A 70 -11.09 16.14 5.25
CA ARG A 70 -10.83 17.55 5.53
C ARG A 70 -11.99 18.22 6.26
N GLU A 71 -13.22 17.99 5.78
CA GLU A 71 -14.45 18.61 6.34
C GLU A 71 -14.70 18.16 7.79
N MET A 72 -14.36 16.93 8.16
CA MET A 72 -14.43 16.48 9.55
C MET A 72 -13.28 17.01 10.44
N GLY A 73 -12.32 17.72 9.88
CA GLY A 73 -11.21 18.32 10.62
C GLY A 73 -10.07 17.35 10.96
N ALA A 74 -9.89 16.26 10.23
CA ALA A 74 -8.80 15.32 10.43
C ALA A 74 -7.59 15.70 9.55
N PRO A 75 -6.45 16.14 10.12
CA PRO A 75 -5.27 16.53 9.33
C PRO A 75 -4.43 15.36 8.87
N PHE A 76 -4.67 14.13 9.37
CA PHE A 76 -3.94 12.94 9.01
C PHE A 76 -4.85 11.81 8.58
N ILE A 77 -4.38 11.02 7.63
CA ILE A 77 -4.91 9.70 7.32
C ILE A 77 -3.81 8.64 7.44
N VAL A 78 -4.19 7.43 7.86
CA VAL A 78 -3.42 6.21 7.57
C VAL A 78 -4.09 5.55 6.38
N GLU A 79 -3.34 5.40 5.30
CA GLU A 79 -3.80 4.69 4.11
C GLU A 79 -2.87 3.52 3.79
N TYR A 80 -3.46 2.42 3.34
CA TYR A 80 -2.73 1.22 3.00
C TYR A 80 -2.29 1.24 1.54
N PHE A 81 -1.02 0.98 1.32
CA PHE A 81 -0.44 0.84 -0.01
C PHE A 81 0.12 -0.58 -0.18
N PRO A 82 -0.70 -1.50 -0.70
CA PRO A 82 -0.32 -2.90 -0.82
C PRO A 82 0.76 -3.12 -1.87
N TRP A 83 1.90 -3.72 -1.49
CA TRP A 83 2.96 -4.06 -2.43
C TRP A 83 2.45 -4.92 -3.59
N ALA A 84 1.62 -5.92 -3.28
CA ALA A 84 1.04 -6.83 -4.27
C ALA A 84 0.24 -6.13 -5.40
N TYR A 85 -0.29 -4.93 -5.13
CA TYR A 85 -1.07 -4.20 -6.13
C TYR A 85 -0.22 -3.34 -7.04
N TYR A 86 0.96 -2.95 -6.58
CA TYR A 86 1.81 -1.99 -7.29
C TYR A 86 3.05 -2.61 -7.93
N GLU A 87 3.36 -3.86 -7.61
CA GLU A 87 4.42 -4.66 -8.23
C GLU A 87 3.93 -6.08 -8.50
N GLY A 88 2.99 -6.23 -9.45
CA GLY A 88 2.41 -7.52 -9.81
C GLY A 88 3.42 -8.52 -10.41
N ALA A 89 4.49 -8.02 -11.00
CA ALA A 89 5.67 -8.78 -11.44
C ALA A 89 6.93 -8.05 -10.99
N GLU A 90 7.97 -8.79 -10.64
CA GLU A 90 9.22 -8.25 -10.12
C GLU A 90 9.79 -7.12 -10.99
N GLY A 91 10.03 -5.97 -10.38
CA GLY A 91 10.58 -4.78 -11.03
C GLY A 91 9.59 -3.98 -11.89
N ASN A 92 8.35 -4.45 -12.04
CA ASN A 92 7.31 -3.75 -12.82
C ASN A 92 6.34 -3.03 -11.89
N TYR A 93 6.59 -1.74 -11.66
CA TYR A 93 5.81 -0.90 -10.74
C TYR A 93 4.72 -0.11 -11.46
N ASP A 94 3.49 -0.16 -10.94
CA ASP A 94 2.38 0.73 -11.30
C ASP A 94 1.93 1.55 -10.08
N PHE A 95 2.30 2.81 -10.06
CA PHE A 95 1.93 3.74 -9.00
C PHE A 95 0.77 4.68 -9.38
N THR A 96 0.01 4.36 -10.41
CA THR A 96 -1.11 5.21 -10.86
C THR A 96 -2.12 5.45 -9.74
N HIS A 97 -2.53 4.40 -9.03
CA HIS A 97 -3.47 4.53 -7.92
C HIS A 97 -2.90 5.31 -6.72
N PRO A 98 -1.69 5.00 -6.20
CA PRO A 98 -1.08 5.81 -5.15
C PRO A 98 -0.90 7.29 -5.52
N ASP A 99 -0.63 7.60 -6.79
CA ASP A 99 -0.54 8.99 -7.27
C ASP A 99 -1.85 9.74 -7.03
N TYR A 100 -3.00 9.14 -7.37
CA TYR A 100 -4.31 9.75 -7.12
C TYR A 100 -4.55 9.99 -5.63
N VAL A 101 -4.32 8.99 -4.79
CA VAL A 101 -4.53 9.12 -3.34
C VAL A 101 -3.67 10.24 -2.75
N ILE A 102 -2.37 10.23 -3.05
CA ILE A 102 -1.41 11.17 -2.46
C ILE A 102 -1.63 12.59 -3.00
N ASP A 103 -1.90 12.76 -4.28
CA ASP A 103 -2.08 14.09 -4.86
C ASP A 103 -3.42 14.73 -4.41
N HIS A 104 -4.51 13.95 -4.31
CA HIS A 104 -5.77 14.44 -3.75
C HIS A 104 -5.66 14.73 -2.25
N ALA A 105 -4.96 13.90 -1.46
CA ALA A 105 -4.75 14.18 -0.04
C ALA A 105 -4.00 15.51 0.16
N ARG A 106 -2.91 15.70 -0.57
CA ARG A 106 -2.14 16.96 -0.54
C ARG A 106 -2.98 18.17 -0.96
N ASN A 107 -3.79 18.03 -2.01
CA ASN A 107 -4.69 19.11 -2.45
C ASN A 107 -5.70 19.48 -1.34
N GLN A 108 -6.15 18.51 -0.55
CA GLN A 108 -7.04 18.75 0.59
C GLN A 108 -6.31 19.19 1.87
N GLY A 109 -4.98 19.32 1.86
CA GLY A 109 -4.19 19.65 3.05
C GLY A 109 -4.12 18.52 4.07
N VAL A 110 -4.38 17.29 3.65
CA VAL A 110 -4.35 16.09 4.49
C VAL A 110 -2.99 15.41 4.37
N THR A 111 -2.36 15.12 5.49
CA THR A 111 -1.08 14.41 5.54
C THR A 111 -1.31 12.89 5.49
N VAL A 112 -0.65 12.22 4.56
CA VAL A 112 -0.70 10.77 4.42
C VAL A 112 0.39 10.12 5.26
N ILE A 113 -0.02 9.19 6.12
CA ILE A 113 0.85 8.20 6.76
C ILE A 113 0.67 6.91 5.95
N ALA A 114 1.66 6.57 5.14
CA ALA A 114 1.56 5.45 4.22
C ALA A 114 1.93 4.13 4.91
N ARG A 115 0.99 3.21 5.05
CA ARG A 115 1.25 1.86 5.54
C ARG A 115 1.59 0.93 4.39
N LEU A 116 2.76 0.28 4.46
CA LEU A 116 3.30 -0.59 3.43
C LEU A 116 3.31 -2.05 3.88
N GLY A 117 2.84 -2.95 3.03
CA GLY A 117 2.73 -4.38 3.32
C GLY A 117 2.08 -5.13 2.15
N MET A 118 1.54 -6.32 2.40
CA MET A 118 0.91 -7.23 1.43
C MET A 118 1.87 -7.71 0.34
N VAL A 119 2.26 -8.98 0.42
CA VAL A 119 3.29 -9.60 -0.41
C VAL A 119 2.71 -10.06 -1.75
N PRO A 120 3.29 -9.69 -2.89
CA PRO A 120 2.86 -10.18 -4.19
C PRO A 120 3.14 -11.68 -4.34
N GLN A 121 2.40 -12.33 -5.22
CA GLN A 121 2.49 -13.79 -5.39
C GLN A 121 3.89 -14.27 -5.82
N TRP A 122 4.62 -13.46 -6.57
CA TRP A 122 5.97 -13.79 -7.04
C TRP A 122 7.03 -13.76 -5.92
N ALA A 123 6.78 -12.98 -4.83
CA ALA A 123 7.68 -12.82 -3.69
C ALA A 123 7.27 -13.68 -2.48
N ARG A 124 6.47 -14.71 -2.64
CA ARG A 124 6.05 -15.61 -1.57
C ARG A 124 5.89 -17.05 -2.06
N GLU A 125 5.92 -17.99 -1.15
CA GLU A 125 5.71 -19.39 -1.46
C GLU A 125 4.29 -19.64 -2.00
N LYS A 126 4.16 -20.61 -2.90
CA LYS A 126 2.85 -21.02 -3.44
C LYS A 126 1.92 -21.46 -2.32
N ASN A 127 0.64 -21.14 -2.46
CA ASN A 127 -0.41 -21.48 -1.50
C ASN A 127 -0.26 -20.84 -0.12
N THR A 128 0.47 -19.72 -0.03
CA THR A 128 0.54 -18.89 1.17
C THR A 128 -0.33 -17.63 1.02
N THR A 129 -0.59 -16.95 2.12
CA THR A 129 -1.34 -15.69 2.13
C THR A 129 -0.46 -14.50 1.74
N ASP A 130 -1.10 -13.38 1.45
CA ASP A 130 -0.43 -12.12 1.13
C ASP A 130 0.24 -11.42 2.33
N THR A 131 0.08 -11.97 3.52
CA THR A 131 0.83 -11.61 4.73
C THR A 131 2.05 -12.51 4.96
N TYR A 132 2.33 -13.47 4.05
CA TYR A 132 3.49 -14.34 4.14
C TYR A 132 4.70 -13.70 3.44
N LEU A 133 5.69 -13.30 4.22
CA LEU A 133 6.98 -12.83 3.73
C LEU A 133 8.09 -13.62 4.42
N ASP A 134 8.91 -14.31 3.65
CA ASP A 134 10.07 -15.03 4.18
C ASP A 134 11.37 -14.20 4.07
N GLU A 135 12.41 -14.65 4.77
CA GLU A 135 13.66 -13.90 4.86
C GLU A 135 14.33 -13.67 3.50
N LYS A 136 14.18 -14.59 2.55
CA LYS A 136 14.80 -14.46 1.22
C LYS A 136 14.23 -13.29 0.41
N HIS A 137 13.01 -12.83 0.75
CA HIS A 137 12.31 -11.72 0.08
C HIS A 137 12.29 -10.43 0.90
N TYR A 138 12.97 -10.35 2.05
CA TYR A 138 13.06 -9.09 2.82
C TYR A 138 13.72 -7.97 2.03
N ALA A 139 14.74 -8.29 1.22
CA ALA A 139 15.39 -7.32 0.34
C ALA A 139 14.46 -6.83 -0.79
N ASP A 140 13.59 -7.68 -1.32
CA ASP A 140 12.62 -7.29 -2.35
C ASP A 140 11.55 -6.36 -1.78
N PHE A 141 11.05 -6.66 -0.57
CA PHE A 141 10.15 -5.75 0.15
C PHE A 141 10.83 -4.40 0.45
N ALA A 142 12.07 -4.42 0.91
CA ALA A 142 12.85 -3.20 1.14
C ALA A 142 13.04 -2.39 -0.14
N LYS A 143 13.24 -3.04 -1.29
CA LYS A 143 13.32 -2.38 -2.60
C LYS A 143 12.01 -1.68 -2.96
N TYR A 144 10.84 -2.34 -2.74
CA TYR A 144 9.54 -1.71 -2.91
C TYR A 144 9.38 -0.48 -2.00
N VAL A 145 9.71 -0.60 -0.69
CA VAL A 145 9.67 0.53 0.25
C VAL A 145 10.54 1.68 -0.25
N GLY A 146 11.77 1.40 -0.68
CA GLY A 146 12.67 2.40 -1.24
C GLY A 146 12.09 3.10 -2.48
N LYS A 147 11.51 2.33 -3.42
CA LYS A 147 10.88 2.87 -4.63
C LYS A 147 9.67 3.74 -4.32
N PHE A 148 8.84 3.33 -3.37
CA PHE A 148 7.71 4.11 -2.90
C PHE A 148 8.17 5.44 -2.28
N VAL A 149 9.11 5.39 -1.35
CA VAL A 149 9.65 6.59 -0.67
C VAL A 149 10.36 7.53 -1.64
N GLU A 150 11.12 7.00 -2.60
CA GLU A 150 11.78 7.79 -3.66
C GLU A 150 10.75 8.56 -4.50
N ARG A 151 9.69 7.87 -4.97
CA ARG A 151 8.64 8.47 -5.79
C ARG A 151 7.92 9.60 -5.09
N TYR A 152 7.62 9.42 -3.81
CA TYR A 152 6.83 10.39 -3.03
C TYR A 152 7.68 11.31 -2.14
N ARG A 153 8.98 11.44 -2.45
CA ARG A 153 9.84 12.41 -1.76
C ARG A 153 9.26 13.81 -1.85
N GLY A 154 9.15 14.51 -0.70
CA GLY A 154 8.51 15.82 -0.60
C GLY A 154 6.97 15.80 -0.67
N LYS A 155 6.35 14.64 -0.92
CA LYS A 155 4.90 14.46 -0.90
C LYS A 155 4.41 13.76 0.37
N ILE A 156 5.15 12.77 0.87
CA ILE A 156 4.87 12.07 2.13
C ILE A 156 6.01 12.29 3.13
N LYS A 157 5.68 12.22 4.41
CA LYS A 157 6.64 12.36 5.51
C LYS A 157 6.72 11.10 6.37
N TYR A 158 5.73 10.23 6.33
CA TYR A 158 5.58 9.11 7.24
C TYR A 158 5.30 7.81 6.49
N VAL A 159 6.00 6.73 6.86
CA VAL A 159 5.71 5.38 6.40
C VAL A 159 5.62 4.43 7.59
N ILE A 160 4.61 3.57 7.61
CA ILE A 160 4.48 2.46 8.55
C ILE A 160 4.92 1.19 7.84
N ILE A 161 5.83 0.45 8.44
CA ILE A 161 6.31 -0.82 7.90
C ILE A 161 5.56 -1.97 8.53
N TRP A 162 4.70 -2.61 7.73
CA TRP A 162 3.86 -3.73 8.13
C TRP A 162 2.66 -3.32 9.02
N ASN A 163 1.94 -4.35 9.54
CA ASN A 163 0.81 -4.19 10.45
C ASN A 163 0.71 -5.41 11.36
N GLY A 164 0.40 -5.23 12.64
CA GLY A 164 0.12 -6.30 13.59
C GLY A 164 1.11 -7.47 13.61
N PRO A 165 2.45 -7.26 13.60
CA PRO A 165 3.41 -8.35 13.42
C PRO A 165 3.42 -9.36 14.58
N ASN A 166 2.69 -9.06 15.66
CA ASN A 166 2.45 -9.96 16.78
C ASN A 166 1.22 -10.87 16.60
N LEU A 167 0.55 -10.82 15.42
CA LEU A 167 -0.55 -11.70 15.05
C LEU A 167 -0.11 -12.69 13.97
N SER A 168 -0.43 -13.98 14.13
CA SER A 168 -0.09 -14.99 13.13
C SER A 168 -0.75 -14.73 11.77
N LEU A 169 -1.97 -14.22 11.75
CA LEU A 169 -2.68 -13.87 10.52
C LEU A 169 -1.97 -12.75 9.72
N GLU A 170 -1.29 -11.83 10.40
CA GLU A 170 -0.50 -10.77 9.78
C GLU A 170 0.95 -11.22 9.52
N TRP A 171 1.30 -12.43 9.91
CA TRP A 171 2.61 -13.07 9.73
C TRP A 171 2.53 -14.35 8.87
N GLY A 172 1.56 -14.41 7.97
CA GLY A 172 1.39 -15.54 7.04
C GLY A 172 0.85 -16.81 7.68
N TYR A 173 0.06 -16.69 8.75
CA TYR A 173 -0.44 -17.81 9.58
C TYR A 173 0.67 -18.70 10.13
N ARG A 174 1.85 -18.13 10.33
CA ARG A 174 2.99 -18.78 11.03
C ARG A 174 3.05 -18.33 12.48
N GLN A 175 3.84 -19.05 13.26
CA GLN A 175 4.24 -18.55 14.56
C GLN A 175 4.89 -17.16 14.39
N VAL A 176 4.47 -16.22 15.22
CA VAL A 176 5.00 -14.85 15.18
C VAL A 176 6.49 -14.83 15.54
N ASP A 177 7.25 -14.03 14.79
CA ASP A 177 8.71 -14.00 14.92
C ASP A 177 9.21 -12.56 15.11
N PRO A 178 9.46 -12.11 16.35
CA PRO A 178 10.00 -10.79 16.61
C PRO A 178 11.35 -10.53 15.94
N ARG A 179 12.22 -11.53 15.85
CA ARG A 179 13.55 -11.39 15.22
C ARG A 179 13.43 -11.26 13.71
N GLY A 180 12.57 -12.07 13.09
CA GLY A 180 12.25 -11.97 11.67
C GLY A 180 11.66 -10.61 11.32
N TYR A 181 10.74 -10.09 12.15
CA TYR A 181 10.20 -8.75 11.93
C TYR A 181 11.28 -7.68 12.03
N VAL A 182 12.18 -7.72 13.03
CA VAL A 182 13.29 -6.75 13.14
C VAL A 182 14.24 -6.86 11.94
N ALA A 183 14.52 -8.07 11.45
CA ALA A 183 15.35 -8.25 10.26
C ALA A 183 14.72 -7.62 9.01
N MET A 184 13.42 -7.84 8.77
CA MET A 184 12.66 -7.20 7.69
C MET A 184 12.64 -5.68 7.84
N LEU A 185 12.31 -5.18 9.03
CA LEU A 185 12.25 -3.74 9.32
C LEU A 185 13.59 -3.05 9.09
N ARG A 186 14.70 -3.70 9.46
CA ARG A 186 16.06 -3.19 9.24
C ARG A 186 16.32 -2.93 7.76
N GLU A 187 16.00 -3.88 6.89
CA GLU A 187 16.19 -3.72 5.45
C GLU A 187 15.28 -2.61 4.88
N ALA A 188 14.01 -2.60 5.29
CA ALA A 188 13.04 -1.56 4.88
C ALA A 188 13.45 -0.16 5.36
N TYR A 189 13.90 -0.03 6.62
CA TYR A 189 14.39 1.23 7.19
C TYR A 189 15.58 1.78 6.39
N ARG A 190 16.58 0.93 6.13
CA ARG A 190 17.77 1.31 5.36
C ARG A 190 17.40 1.79 3.95
N ALA A 191 16.53 1.06 3.27
CA ALA A 191 16.05 1.42 1.95
C ALA A 191 15.27 2.75 1.95
N ALA A 192 14.37 2.94 2.94
CA ALA A 192 13.61 4.17 3.10
C ALA A 192 14.53 5.37 3.34
N LYS A 193 15.48 5.26 4.27
CA LYS A 193 16.44 6.34 4.58
C LYS A 193 17.41 6.62 3.44
N ALA A 194 17.84 5.63 2.69
CA ALA A 194 18.65 5.83 1.49
C ALA A 194 17.87 6.58 0.40
N ALA A 195 16.57 6.25 0.22
CA ALA A 195 15.69 6.92 -0.72
C ALA A 195 15.33 8.35 -0.31
N ASN A 196 15.07 8.58 0.99
CA ASN A 196 14.79 9.89 1.56
C ASN A 196 15.24 9.96 3.03
N PRO A 197 16.35 10.63 3.36
CA PRO A 197 16.85 10.72 4.73
C PRO A 197 15.86 11.37 5.73
N GLU A 198 14.93 12.20 5.22
CA GLU A 198 13.96 12.93 6.06
C GLU A 198 12.68 12.12 6.35
N ILE A 199 12.48 10.99 5.67
CA ILE A 199 11.29 10.15 5.90
C ILE A 199 11.28 9.65 7.33
N GLN A 200 10.12 9.70 7.97
CA GLN A 200 9.93 9.13 9.30
C GLN A 200 9.36 7.72 9.15
N VAL A 201 10.09 6.76 9.63
CA VAL A 201 9.71 5.34 9.61
C VAL A 201 9.06 4.97 10.92
N LEU A 202 7.81 4.52 10.83
CA LEU A 202 7.05 4.00 11.96
C LEU A 202 7.12 2.46 11.93
N ALA A 203 7.28 1.87 13.09
CA ALA A 203 7.10 0.43 13.22
C ALA A 203 5.64 0.04 13.00
N GLY A 204 5.39 -1.20 12.58
CA GLY A 204 4.04 -1.75 12.48
C GLY A 204 3.34 -1.76 13.84
N ALA A 205 2.14 -1.19 13.89
CA ALA A 205 1.36 -1.14 15.13
C ALA A 205 1.12 -2.57 15.67
N LEU A 206 1.33 -2.76 16.96
CA LEU A 206 1.02 -4.02 17.62
C LEU A 206 -0.47 -4.13 17.91
N ALA A 207 -1.03 -5.30 17.73
CA ALA A 207 -2.39 -5.59 18.14
C ALA A 207 -2.43 -5.83 19.65
N PRO A 208 -3.27 -5.09 20.40
CA PRO A 208 -3.43 -5.36 21.84
C PRO A 208 -4.09 -6.73 22.01
N THR A 209 -3.39 -7.64 22.69
CA THR A 209 -3.88 -9.00 22.95
C THR A 209 -3.32 -9.55 24.25
N LEU A 210 -4.12 -10.36 24.94
CA LEU A 210 -3.73 -11.08 26.14
C LEU A 210 -3.30 -12.53 25.83
N GLU A 211 -3.10 -12.88 24.56
CA GLU A 211 -2.64 -14.21 24.17
C GLU A 211 -1.33 -14.55 24.86
N PRO A 212 -1.20 -15.78 25.41
CA PRO A 212 0.04 -16.20 26.04
C PRO A 212 1.18 -16.35 25.03
N ASP A 213 2.42 -16.31 25.48
CA ASP A 213 3.63 -16.45 24.65
C ASP A 213 3.68 -17.79 23.88
N SER A 214 2.93 -18.80 24.36
CA SER A 214 2.81 -20.13 23.74
C SER A 214 1.68 -20.25 22.72
N SER A 215 0.94 -19.17 22.46
CA SER A 215 -0.17 -19.20 21.49
C SER A 215 0.35 -19.25 20.06
N ASP A 216 -0.30 -20.07 19.22
CA ASP A 216 -0.05 -20.09 17.76
C ASP A 216 -0.79 -18.96 17.02
N LEU A 217 -1.70 -18.24 17.69
CA LEU A 217 -2.54 -17.20 17.10
C LEU A 217 -1.92 -15.80 17.17
N ALA A 218 -1.27 -15.51 18.30
CA ALA A 218 -0.69 -14.20 18.56
C ALA A 218 0.31 -14.27 19.73
N MET A 219 1.08 -13.23 19.90
CA MET A 219 1.89 -12.99 21.10
C MET A 219 1.39 -11.71 21.78
N ASN A 220 1.31 -11.73 23.11
CA ASN A 220 1.00 -10.54 23.89
C ASN A 220 1.86 -9.36 23.44
N ASP A 221 1.25 -8.20 23.21
CA ASP A 221 1.89 -7.02 22.63
C ASP A 221 3.09 -6.51 23.46
N LEU A 222 2.99 -6.52 24.79
CA LEU A 222 4.11 -6.10 25.65
C LEU A 222 5.27 -7.11 25.63
N ILE A 223 4.95 -8.41 25.61
CA ILE A 223 5.97 -9.47 25.49
C ILE A 223 6.65 -9.37 24.12
N TYR A 224 5.86 -9.17 23.06
CA TYR A 224 6.38 -9.02 21.72
C TYR A 224 7.29 -7.78 21.62
N LEU A 225 6.85 -6.65 22.17
CA LEU A 225 7.64 -5.42 22.21
C LEU A 225 8.98 -5.61 22.95
N GLN A 226 8.98 -6.28 24.07
CA GLN A 226 10.24 -6.60 24.79
C GLN A 226 11.17 -7.42 23.89
N LYS A 227 10.65 -8.47 23.23
CA LYS A 227 11.45 -9.29 22.32
C LYS A 227 11.97 -8.52 21.11
N LEU A 228 11.23 -7.50 20.63
CA LEU A 228 11.72 -6.59 19.60
C LEU A 228 12.95 -5.80 20.07
N TYR A 229 12.90 -5.24 21.29
CA TYR A 229 14.05 -4.52 21.86
C TYR A 229 15.24 -5.43 22.06
N ASP A 230 15.03 -6.67 22.54
CA ASP A 230 16.08 -7.68 22.70
C ASP A 230 16.73 -8.05 21.35
N ALA A 231 16.00 -7.90 20.24
CA ALA A 231 16.49 -8.12 18.88
C ALA A 231 17.13 -6.88 18.22
N GLY A 232 17.27 -5.76 18.95
CA GLY A 232 17.89 -4.52 18.43
C GLY A 232 16.97 -3.60 17.65
N PHE A 233 15.68 -3.69 17.88
CA PHE A 233 14.62 -2.93 17.23
C PHE A 233 14.82 -1.41 17.24
N ALA A 234 15.30 -0.85 18.36
CA ALA A 234 15.45 0.58 18.59
C ALA A 234 16.27 1.34 17.51
N ASN A 235 17.03 0.62 16.69
CA ASN A 235 17.86 1.22 15.66
C ASN A 235 17.16 1.40 14.30
N TYR A 236 15.91 0.94 14.15
CA TYR A 236 15.27 0.79 12.84
C TYR A 236 13.87 1.39 12.76
N TYR A 237 13.56 2.36 13.61
CA TYR A 237 12.37 3.19 13.50
C TYR A 237 12.68 4.62 14.02
N ASP A 238 11.87 5.58 13.62
CA ASP A 238 11.93 6.96 14.12
C ASP A 238 10.78 7.24 15.10
N ILE A 239 9.64 6.57 14.92
CA ILE A 239 8.42 6.72 15.72
C ILE A 239 7.87 5.33 16.06
N LEU A 240 7.49 5.14 17.31
CA LEU A 240 6.84 3.92 17.82
C LEU A 240 5.35 4.20 18.04
#